data_0542cee4c8a44563df23994b25e3b1e1
#
_entry.id   0542cee4c8a44563df23994b25e3b1e1
#
_cell.length_a   1.000
_cell.length_b   1.000
_cell.length_c   1.000
_cell.angle_alpha   90.00
_cell.angle_beta   90.00
_cell.angle_gamma   90.00
#
_symmetry.space_group_name_H-M   'P 1'
#
loop_
_entity.id
_entity.type
_entity.pdbx_description
1 polymer ?
#
loop_
_entity_poly.entity_id
_entity_poly.type
_entity_poly.pdbx_seq_one_letter_code
_entity_poly.pdbx_strand_id
1 'polypeptide(L)'
;MSSKENIFKSRRPLIAILRGISPLEAESVSDVLIEAGISMIEVPLNSPKPYETIERMVKFHGENGIFGAGTVLKENEVYRVAEIGGKIIVSPNLNTLVIRKTKELNMLSFPGVFTASECFDALDAGADGLKFFPASL
;
A
#
# COMPACT_ATOMS: atom_id res chain seq x y z
N MET A 1 0.12 12.69 -20.06
CA MET A 1 1.03 12.06 -19.08
C MET A 1 0.18 11.51 -17.96
N SER A 2 0.24 10.20 -17.72
CA SER A 2 -0.62 9.57 -16.75
C SER A 2 -0.23 10.02 -15.34
N SER A 3 -1.22 10.14 -14.45
CA SER A 3 -1.04 10.49 -13.02
C SER A 3 -0.03 9.59 -12.28
N LYS A 4 0.27 8.43 -12.85
CA LYS A 4 1.22 7.44 -12.30
C LYS A 4 2.70 7.84 -12.39
N GLU A 5 3.11 8.57 -13.42
CA GLU A 5 4.51 9.01 -13.56
C GLU A 5 4.92 10.07 -12.53
N ASN A 6 3.96 10.78 -11.94
CA ASN A 6 4.22 11.86 -10.99
C ASN A 6 4.42 11.39 -9.53
N ILE A 7 3.95 10.18 -9.18
CA ILE A 7 3.97 9.70 -7.79
C ILE A 7 5.40 9.52 -7.28
N PHE A 8 6.32 9.09 -8.16
CA PHE A 8 7.72 8.84 -7.80
C PHE A 8 8.67 10.01 -8.14
N LYS A 9 8.24 10.99 -8.94
CA LYS A 9 9.15 12.08 -9.42
C LYS A 9 9.39 13.19 -8.41
N SER A 10 8.49 13.43 -7.47
CA SER A 10 8.59 14.51 -6.49
C SER A 10 8.87 14.07 -5.06
N ARG A 11 8.99 12.77 -4.81
CA ARG A 11 9.08 12.18 -3.46
C ARG A 11 10.14 11.08 -3.45
N ARG A 12 10.65 10.76 -2.26
CA ARG A 12 11.53 9.60 -2.12
C ARG A 12 10.78 8.33 -2.57
N PRO A 13 11.35 7.48 -3.43
CA PRO A 13 10.69 6.26 -3.94
C PRO A 13 10.72 5.15 -2.86
N LEU A 14 10.15 5.44 -1.70
CA LEU A 14 10.11 4.57 -0.54
C LEU A 14 8.67 4.35 -0.11
N ILE A 15 8.34 3.12 0.27
CA ILE A 15 7.09 2.76 0.93
C ILE A 15 7.44 2.31 2.35
N ALA A 16 7.00 3.06 3.36
CA ALA A 16 7.18 2.66 4.75
C ALA A 16 6.22 1.54 5.12
N ILE A 17 6.73 0.51 5.78
CA ILE A 17 5.96 -0.63 6.29
C ILE A 17 5.87 -0.50 7.81
N LEU A 18 4.70 -0.16 8.33
CA LEU A 18 4.50 0.08 9.76
C LEU A 18 3.88 -1.14 10.46
N ARG A 19 4.59 -2.26 10.40
CA ARG A 19 4.15 -3.48 11.08
C ARG A 19 4.15 -3.32 12.59
N GLY A 20 3.01 -3.63 13.22
CA GLY A 20 2.85 -3.57 14.66
C GLY A 20 2.46 -2.20 15.22
N ILE A 21 2.35 -1.16 14.38
CA ILE A 21 1.88 0.15 14.82
C ILE A 21 0.45 0.08 15.36
N SER A 22 0.18 0.86 16.40
CA SER A 22 -1.16 1.02 16.99
C SER A 22 -1.85 2.30 16.48
N PRO A 23 -3.19 2.40 16.61
CA PRO A 23 -3.90 3.62 16.24
C PRO A 23 -3.44 4.89 16.99
N LEU A 24 -2.94 4.74 18.22
CA LEU A 24 -2.47 5.88 19.02
C LEU A 24 -1.17 6.50 18.47
N GLU A 25 -0.38 5.72 17.76
CA GLU A 25 0.90 6.15 17.17
C GLU A 25 0.73 6.66 15.73
N ALA A 26 -0.44 6.43 15.12
CA ALA A 26 -0.67 6.65 13.69
C ALA A 26 -0.25 8.04 13.22
N GLU A 27 -0.75 9.07 13.86
CA GLU A 27 -0.55 10.47 13.46
C GLU A 27 0.91 10.90 13.64
N SER A 28 1.49 10.67 14.83
CA SER A 28 2.85 11.11 15.13
C SER A 28 3.91 10.40 14.29
N VAL A 29 3.77 9.09 14.06
CA VAL A 29 4.73 8.33 13.25
C VAL A 29 4.61 8.70 11.77
N SER A 30 3.39 8.81 11.24
CA SER A 30 3.20 9.20 9.84
C SER A 30 3.65 10.64 9.57
N ASP A 31 3.48 11.56 10.52
CA ASP A 31 3.93 12.94 10.41
C ASP A 31 5.45 13.04 10.24
N VAL A 32 6.20 12.37 11.10
CA VAL A 32 7.67 12.30 11.00
C VAL A 32 8.14 11.70 9.66
N LEU A 33 7.45 10.66 9.16
CA LEU A 33 7.79 10.04 7.87
C LEU A 33 7.54 11.01 6.70
N ILE A 34 6.41 11.70 6.71
CA ILE A 34 6.06 12.69 5.67
C ILE A 34 7.04 13.86 5.68
N GLU A 35 7.39 14.40 6.86
CA GLU A 35 8.40 15.45 7.00
C GLU A 35 9.77 15.00 6.47
N ALA A 36 10.13 13.73 6.66
CA ALA A 36 11.35 13.13 6.10
C ALA A 36 11.26 12.85 4.57
N GLY A 37 10.13 13.15 3.92
CA GLY A 37 9.91 12.94 2.49
C GLY A 37 9.43 11.52 2.12
N ILE A 38 9.03 10.70 3.10
CA ILE A 38 8.45 9.36 2.88
C ILE A 38 6.92 9.49 2.98
N SER A 39 6.26 9.61 1.86
CA SER A 39 4.82 9.90 1.81
C SER A 39 3.94 8.72 1.36
N MET A 40 4.53 7.57 1.07
CA MET A 40 3.80 6.32 0.86
C MET A 40 3.98 5.42 2.09
N ILE A 41 2.86 5.06 2.72
CA ILE A 41 2.87 4.34 4.00
C ILE A 41 1.83 3.23 3.95
N GLU A 42 2.26 2.01 4.25
CA GLU A 42 1.35 0.87 4.41
C GLU A 42 1.37 0.33 5.84
N VAL A 43 0.19 -0.04 6.32
CA VAL A 43 0.01 -0.72 7.60
C VAL A 43 -0.38 -2.17 7.30
N PRO A 44 0.47 -3.14 7.67
CA PRO A 44 0.12 -4.55 7.49
C PRO A 44 -1.13 -4.94 8.28
N LEU A 45 -2.04 -5.69 7.64
CA LEU A 45 -3.33 -6.07 8.25
C LEU A 45 -3.20 -7.00 9.46
N ASN A 46 -2.02 -7.54 9.71
CA ASN A 46 -1.69 -8.27 10.93
C ASN A 46 -1.12 -7.38 12.07
N SER A 47 -1.25 -6.06 11.93
CA SER A 47 -0.98 -5.09 13.00
C SER A 47 -2.21 -4.90 13.89
N PRO A 48 -2.09 -4.30 15.11
CA PRO A 48 -3.22 -3.99 15.97
C PRO A 48 -4.18 -2.98 15.32
N LYS A 49 -5.46 -3.35 15.18
CA LYS A 49 -6.53 -2.49 14.63
C LYS A 49 -6.10 -1.71 13.35
N PRO A 50 -5.64 -2.41 12.29
CA PRO A 50 -4.95 -1.78 11.17
C PRO A 50 -5.83 -0.79 10.40
N TYR A 51 -7.12 -1.07 10.26
CA TYR A 51 -8.06 -0.18 9.56
C TYR A 51 -8.27 1.15 10.31
N GLU A 52 -8.36 1.10 11.64
CA GLU A 52 -8.43 2.32 12.46
C GLU A 52 -7.17 3.16 12.31
N THR A 53 -6.00 2.51 12.30
CA THR A 53 -4.70 3.18 12.10
C THR A 53 -4.63 3.86 10.73
N ILE A 54 -5.00 3.17 9.65
CA ILE A 54 -5.01 3.71 8.29
C ILE A 54 -6.00 4.89 8.19
N GLU A 55 -7.21 4.73 8.72
CA GLU A 55 -8.24 5.78 8.68
C GLU A 55 -7.78 7.06 9.38
N ARG A 56 -7.11 6.93 10.53
CA ARG A 56 -6.52 8.08 11.24
C ARG A 56 -5.48 8.80 10.41
N MET A 57 -4.55 8.07 9.78
CA MET A 57 -3.54 8.66 8.90
C MET A 57 -4.18 9.41 7.72
N VAL A 58 -5.19 8.79 7.08
CA VAL A 58 -5.92 9.41 5.96
C VAL A 58 -6.61 10.69 6.41
N LYS A 59 -7.31 10.68 7.55
CA LYS A 59 -8.00 11.87 8.08
C LYS A 59 -7.06 12.98 8.50
N PHE A 60 -5.92 12.62 9.09
CA PHE A 60 -4.95 13.59 9.61
C PHE A 60 -4.17 14.30 8.49
N HIS A 61 -3.73 13.55 7.48
CA HIS A 61 -2.84 14.06 6.43
C HIS A 61 -3.56 14.48 5.14
N GLY A 62 -4.76 13.96 4.87
CA GLY A 62 -5.48 14.22 3.63
C GLY A 62 -4.67 13.85 2.38
N GLU A 63 -4.43 14.81 1.50
CA GLU A 63 -3.70 14.61 0.23
C GLU A 63 -2.17 14.66 0.39
N ASN A 64 -1.63 14.91 1.58
CA ASN A 64 -0.18 14.99 1.80
C ASN A 64 0.52 13.63 1.80
N GLY A 65 -0.24 12.54 1.84
CA GLY A 65 0.30 11.18 1.84
C GLY A 65 -0.55 10.19 1.05
N ILE A 66 0.03 9.03 0.78
CA ILE A 66 -0.62 7.87 0.18
C ILE A 66 -0.59 6.76 1.23
N PHE A 67 -1.73 6.48 1.82
CA PHE A 67 -1.88 5.52 2.91
C PHE A 67 -2.65 4.30 2.44
N GLY A 68 -2.35 3.15 3.01
CA GLY A 68 -3.11 1.95 2.75
C GLY A 68 -2.60 0.73 3.53
N ALA A 69 -2.90 -0.44 3.03
CA ALA A 69 -2.65 -1.69 3.74
C ALA A 69 -1.59 -2.55 3.09
N GLY A 70 -0.78 -3.20 3.94
CA GLY A 70 0.07 -4.33 3.56
C GLY A 70 -0.53 -5.65 4.04
N THR A 71 0.06 -6.75 3.59
CA THR A 71 -0.39 -8.11 3.92
C THR A 71 -1.87 -8.35 3.54
N VAL A 72 -2.29 -7.75 2.43
CA VAL A 72 -3.64 -7.90 1.88
C VAL A 72 -3.68 -9.17 1.04
N LEU A 73 -4.58 -10.11 1.42
CA LEU A 73 -4.65 -11.45 0.82
C LEU A 73 -5.98 -11.71 0.11
N LYS A 74 -7.00 -10.88 0.34
CA LYS A 74 -8.38 -11.12 -0.11
C LYS A 74 -9.02 -9.85 -0.65
N GLU A 75 -9.95 -10.00 -1.60
CA GLU A 75 -10.68 -8.88 -2.21
C GLU A 75 -11.52 -8.07 -1.22
N ASN A 76 -12.13 -8.74 -0.24
CA ASN A 76 -12.92 -8.03 0.79
C ASN A 76 -12.07 -7.12 1.68
N GLU A 77 -10.79 -7.43 1.86
CA GLU A 77 -9.84 -6.56 2.57
C GLU A 77 -9.55 -5.31 1.74
N VAL A 78 -9.42 -5.45 0.41
CA VAL A 78 -9.25 -4.33 -0.52
C VAL A 78 -10.43 -3.34 -0.41
N TYR A 79 -11.67 -3.86 -0.41
CA TYR A 79 -12.87 -3.04 -0.22
C TYR A 79 -12.81 -2.24 1.08
N ARG A 80 -12.49 -2.89 2.20
CA ARG A 80 -12.41 -2.22 3.50
C ARG A 80 -11.36 -1.11 3.55
N VAL A 81 -10.24 -1.31 2.85
CA VAL A 81 -9.20 -0.27 2.75
C VAL A 81 -9.70 0.91 1.90
N ALA A 82 -10.41 0.65 0.81
CA ALA A 82 -11.00 1.70 -0.02
C ALA A 82 -12.04 2.53 0.74
N GLU A 83 -12.93 1.88 1.52
CA GLU A 83 -13.97 2.55 2.32
C GLU A 83 -13.44 3.57 3.32
N ILE A 84 -12.25 3.33 3.87
CA ILE A 84 -11.60 4.25 4.83
C ILE A 84 -10.65 5.25 4.15
N GLY A 85 -10.67 5.34 2.82
CA GLY A 85 -9.88 6.30 2.05
C GLY A 85 -8.45 5.85 1.75
N GLY A 86 -8.12 4.57 1.92
CA GLY A 86 -6.82 4.02 1.52
C GLY A 86 -6.61 4.09 0.01
N LYS A 87 -5.37 4.25 -0.42
CA LYS A 87 -4.98 4.44 -1.83
C LYS A 87 -3.89 3.47 -2.31
N ILE A 88 -3.37 2.61 -1.45
CA ILE A 88 -2.31 1.65 -1.78
C ILE A 88 -2.58 0.29 -1.12
N ILE A 89 -2.35 -0.76 -1.90
CA ILE A 89 -2.45 -2.17 -1.48
C ILE A 89 -1.12 -2.86 -1.75
N VAL A 90 -0.55 -3.45 -0.72
CA VAL A 90 0.67 -4.26 -0.80
C VAL A 90 0.36 -5.68 -0.34
N SER A 91 0.82 -6.67 -1.09
CA SER A 91 0.61 -8.08 -0.77
C SER A 91 1.95 -8.84 -0.67
N PRO A 92 2.05 -9.87 0.16
CA PRO A 92 3.26 -10.67 0.26
C PRO A 92 3.39 -11.70 -0.86
N ASN A 93 2.32 -11.94 -1.63
CA ASN A 93 2.19 -12.96 -2.66
C ASN A 93 1.47 -12.42 -3.88
N LEU A 94 1.46 -13.23 -4.93
CA LEU A 94 0.67 -12.97 -6.12
C LEU A 94 -0.77 -13.49 -5.94
N ASN A 95 -1.73 -12.60 -6.04
CA ASN A 95 -3.15 -12.92 -6.21
C ASN A 95 -3.75 -11.93 -7.21
N THR A 96 -4.03 -12.40 -8.41
CA THR A 96 -4.53 -11.55 -9.51
C THR A 96 -5.92 -10.98 -9.23
N LEU A 97 -6.76 -11.64 -8.41
CA LEU A 97 -8.05 -11.11 -7.99
C LEU A 97 -7.89 -9.88 -7.08
N VAL A 98 -6.94 -9.93 -6.15
CA VAL A 98 -6.60 -8.78 -5.28
C VAL A 98 -6.08 -7.61 -6.14
N ILE A 99 -5.20 -7.88 -7.11
CA ILE A 99 -4.68 -6.84 -8.02
C ILE A 99 -5.82 -6.20 -8.81
N ARG A 100 -6.65 -7.00 -9.49
CA ARG A 100 -7.77 -6.50 -10.30
C ARG A 100 -8.75 -5.69 -9.45
N LYS A 101 -9.10 -6.17 -8.26
CA LYS A 101 -9.97 -5.44 -7.33
C LYS A 101 -9.36 -4.11 -6.90
N THR A 102 -8.07 -4.09 -6.62
CA THR A 102 -7.33 -2.87 -6.28
C THR A 102 -7.41 -1.84 -7.42
N LYS A 103 -7.22 -2.30 -8.67
CA LYS A 103 -7.30 -1.43 -9.85
C LYS A 103 -8.72 -0.95 -10.15
N GLU A 104 -9.73 -1.80 -9.96
CA GLU A 104 -11.15 -1.45 -10.07
C GLU A 104 -11.53 -0.30 -9.13
N LEU A 105 -10.95 -0.28 -7.93
CA LEU A 105 -11.17 0.75 -6.92
C LEU A 105 -10.18 1.94 -7.02
N ASN A 106 -9.47 2.06 -8.14
CA ASN A 106 -8.53 3.14 -8.45
C ASN A 106 -7.37 3.31 -7.42
N MET A 107 -6.98 2.23 -6.77
CA MET A 107 -5.84 2.20 -5.85
C MET A 107 -4.56 1.71 -6.53
N LEU A 108 -3.42 1.98 -5.91
CA LEU A 108 -2.11 1.45 -6.31
C LEU A 108 -1.93 0.02 -5.81
N SER A 109 -1.42 -0.86 -6.67
CA SER A 109 -1.23 -2.29 -6.39
C SER A 109 0.25 -2.70 -6.48
N PHE A 110 0.78 -3.23 -5.38
CA PHE A 110 2.14 -3.76 -5.26
C PHE A 110 2.11 -5.20 -4.76
N PRO A 111 1.83 -6.19 -5.62
CA PRO A 111 1.82 -7.60 -5.26
C PRO A 111 3.22 -8.15 -5.02
N GLY A 112 3.33 -9.17 -4.16
CA GLY A 112 4.53 -9.95 -3.96
C GLY A 112 4.74 -10.93 -5.11
N VAL A 113 5.98 -11.02 -5.59
CA VAL A 113 6.41 -11.92 -6.66
C VAL A 113 7.81 -12.43 -6.37
N PHE A 114 8.16 -13.59 -6.95
CA PHE A 114 9.49 -14.17 -6.81
C PHE A 114 10.03 -14.75 -8.11
N THR A 115 9.17 -15.17 -9.04
CA THR A 115 9.52 -15.75 -10.32
C THR A 115 9.19 -14.82 -11.48
N ALA A 116 9.82 -15.05 -12.64
CA ALA A 116 9.51 -14.31 -13.86
C ALA A 116 8.04 -14.45 -14.27
N SER A 117 7.47 -15.66 -14.19
CA SER A 117 6.05 -15.89 -14.52
C SER A 117 5.12 -15.08 -13.61
N GLU A 118 5.37 -15.06 -12.30
CA GLU A 118 4.61 -14.24 -11.37
C GLU A 118 4.71 -12.74 -11.68
N CYS A 119 5.88 -12.26 -12.11
CA CYS A 119 6.04 -10.86 -12.54
C CYS A 119 5.12 -10.53 -13.72
N PHE A 120 5.11 -11.37 -14.75
CA PHE A 120 4.24 -11.17 -15.93
C PHE A 120 2.76 -11.24 -15.56
N ASP A 121 2.35 -12.23 -14.78
CA ASP A 121 0.96 -12.38 -14.34
C ASP A 121 0.49 -11.17 -13.51
N ALA A 122 1.36 -10.64 -12.64
CA ALA A 122 1.07 -9.45 -11.86
C ALA A 122 0.87 -8.21 -12.74
N LEU A 123 1.76 -8.00 -13.73
CA LEU A 123 1.69 -6.88 -14.66
C LEU A 123 0.45 -6.98 -15.55
N ASP A 124 0.13 -8.16 -16.07
CA ASP A 124 -1.08 -8.42 -16.87
C ASP A 124 -2.37 -8.18 -16.07
N ALA A 125 -2.34 -8.44 -14.76
CA ALA A 125 -3.46 -8.12 -13.86
C ALA A 125 -3.59 -6.62 -13.56
N GLY A 126 -2.58 -5.80 -13.92
CA GLY A 126 -2.59 -4.34 -13.78
C GLY A 126 -1.80 -3.79 -12.59
N ALA A 127 -0.86 -4.56 -12.01
CA ALA A 127 0.00 -4.07 -10.93
C ALA A 127 0.76 -2.79 -11.33
N ASP A 128 0.89 -1.86 -10.38
CA ASP A 128 1.63 -0.60 -10.57
C ASP A 128 3.13 -0.77 -10.29
N GLY A 129 3.49 -1.77 -9.52
CA GLY A 129 4.87 -2.16 -9.22
C GLY A 129 4.90 -3.57 -8.65
N LEU A 130 6.09 -4.14 -8.52
CA LEU A 130 6.31 -5.50 -8.06
C LEU A 130 7.15 -5.49 -6.78
N LYS A 131 6.69 -6.23 -5.78
CA LYS A 131 7.42 -6.45 -4.54
C LYS A 131 8.14 -7.79 -4.63
N PHE A 132 9.46 -7.78 -4.75
CA PHE A 132 10.26 -9.00 -4.61
C PHE A 132 10.29 -9.43 -3.15
N PHE A 133 9.65 -10.55 -2.84
CA PHE A 133 9.49 -11.02 -1.46
C PHE A 133 9.42 -12.54 -1.38
N PRO A 134 10.15 -13.17 -0.44
CA PRO A 134 11.16 -12.56 0.45
C PRO A 134 12.43 -12.17 -0.31
N ALA A 135 13.09 -11.08 0.11
CA ALA A 135 14.32 -10.59 -0.54
C ALA A 135 15.62 -11.00 0.19
N SER A 136 15.50 -11.80 1.24
CA SER A 136 16.60 -12.29 2.08
C SER A 136 17.11 -13.70 1.71
N LEU A 137 16.78 -14.18 0.51
CA LEU A 137 17.21 -15.50 0.02
C LEU A 137 18.44 -15.39 -0.86
#